data_1e94419587b562c967e6c031d82eac98
#
_entry.id   1e94419587b562c967e6c031d82eac98
#
_cell.length_a   1.000
_cell.length_b   1.000
_cell.length_c   1.000
_cell.angle_alpha   90.00
_cell.angle_beta   90.00
_cell.angle_gamma   90.00
#
_symmetry.space_group_name_H-M   'P 1'
#
loop_
_entity.id
_entity.type
_entity.pdbx_description
1 polymer ?
#
loop_
_entity_poly.entity_id
_entity_poly.type
_entity_poly.pdbx_seq_one_letter_code
_entity_poly.pdbx_strand_id
1 'polypeptide(L)'
;MEEIEIKLVVKETRPVIEKLRRLGFRVTVARHLEKNFLFDHTAANLEKQGKLLRVRQTPSSGSLTYKGPISANSKLKHREEIECHIGDAQTLLRILREIGFTVRTEYSKYRTVFGKNSFNISLDETEAGNYLEVEGPSDEEITDLVRKLGYSEKDFVRQTYA
;
A
#
# COMPACT_ATOMS: atom_id res chain seq x y z
N MET A 1 -3.16 -10.49 9.96
CA MET A 1 -4.46 -9.77 9.78
C MET A 1 -4.81 -9.84 8.32
N GLU A 2 -6.07 -9.99 7.96
CA GLU A 2 -6.49 -9.94 6.56
C GLU A 2 -6.64 -8.47 6.14
N GLU A 3 -5.98 -8.09 5.05
CA GLU A 3 -6.08 -6.77 4.42
C GLU A 3 -7.04 -6.89 3.22
N ILE A 4 -8.02 -6.00 3.15
CA ILE A 4 -8.93 -5.87 2.01
C ILE A 4 -8.73 -4.48 1.42
N GLU A 5 -8.19 -4.41 0.21
CA GLU A 5 -7.86 -3.15 -0.43
C GLU A 5 -8.23 -3.10 -1.91
N ILE A 6 -8.42 -1.91 -2.42
CA ILE A 6 -8.44 -1.60 -3.85
C ILE A 6 -7.52 -0.42 -4.16
N LYS A 7 -6.91 -0.46 -5.32
CA LYS A 7 -6.07 0.62 -5.84
C LYS A 7 -6.73 1.24 -7.08
N LEU A 8 -6.76 2.56 -7.11
CA LEU A 8 -7.37 3.37 -8.17
C LEU A 8 -6.35 4.33 -8.76
N VAL A 9 -6.45 4.59 -10.07
CA VAL A 9 -5.70 5.68 -10.69
C VAL A 9 -6.38 7.02 -10.39
N VAL A 10 -5.60 8.01 -10.01
CA VAL A 10 -6.06 9.37 -9.72
C VAL A 10 -5.40 10.34 -10.70
N LYS A 11 -6.19 11.00 -11.52
CA LYS A 11 -5.67 12.00 -12.47
C LYS A 11 -5.20 13.25 -11.74
N GLU A 12 -6.03 13.77 -10.85
CA GLU A 12 -5.76 14.98 -10.08
C GLU A 12 -6.02 14.75 -8.59
N THR A 13 -5.06 15.08 -7.75
CA THR A 13 -5.13 14.80 -6.30
C THR A 13 -6.09 15.73 -5.57
N ARG A 14 -6.16 17.02 -5.96
CA ARG A 14 -6.97 18.03 -5.29
C ARG A 14 -8.45 17.69 -5.22
N PRO A 15 -9.13 17.31 -6.33
CA PRO A 15 -10.56 16.95 -6.28
C PRO A 15 -10.84 15.75 -5.37
N VAL A 16 -9.93 14.77 -5.34
CA VAL A 16 -10.06 13.59 -4.48
C VAL A 16 -9.96 13.98 -3.01
N ILE A 17 -8.99 14.81 -2.64
CA ILE A 17 -8.82 15.32 -1.27
C ILE A 17 -10.08 16.09 -0.82
N GLU A 18 -10.63 16.95 -1.68
CA GLU A 18 -11.85 17.69 -1.38
C GLU A 18 -13.05 16.76 -1.15
N LYS A 19 -13.21 15.72 -1.98
CA LYS A 19 -14.25 14.70 -1.81
C LYS A 19 -14.08 13.91 -0.51
N LEU A 20 -12.88 13.47 -0.20
CA LEU A 20 -12.60 12.78 1.06
C LEU A 20 -12.96 13.63 2.27
N ARG A 21 -12.60 14.92 2.26
CA ARG A 21 -12.95 15.85 3.34
C ARG A 21 -14.47 16.03 3.48
N ARG A 22 -15.19 16.18 2.38
CA ARG A 22 -16.67 16.27 2.38
C ARG A 22 -17.33 15.01 2.93
N LEU A 23 -16.74 13.85 2.70
CA LEU A 23 -17.18 12.56 3.25
C LEU A 23 -16.77 12.37 4.73
N GLY A 24 -16.07 13.35 5.32
CA GLY A 24 -15.68 13.36 6.73
C GLY A 24 -14.38 12.65 7.03
N PHE A 25 -13.57 12.30 6.02
CA PHE A 25 -12.22 11.79 6.22
C PHE A 25 -11.27 12.90 6.69
N ARG A 26 -10.37 12.54 7.57
CA ARG A 26 -9.34 13.45 8.09
C ARG A 26 -7.95 12.89 7.82
N VAL A 27 -6.98 13.77 7.62
CA VAL A 27 -5.59 13.37 7.50
C VAL A 27 -5.13 12.79 8.84
N THR A 28 -4.73 11.52 8.83
CA THR A 28 -4.16 10.81 9.99
C THR A 28 -2.64 10.77 9.93
N VAL A 29 -2.07 10.74 8.70
CA VAL A 29 -0.63 10.90 8.48
C VAL A 29 -0.42 11.93 7.37
N ALA A 30 0.30 13.00 7.70
CA ALA A 30 0.61 14.07 6.75
C ALA A 30 1.49 13.55 5.60
N ARG A 31 1.47 14.26 4.47
CA ARG A 31 2.28 13.94 3.29
C ARG A 31 3.76 13.76 3.67
N HIS A 32 4.30 12.60 3.38
CA HIS A 32 5.67 12.22 3.69
C HIS A 32 6.26 11.35 2.58
N LEU A 33 7.58 11.32 2.50
CA LEU A 33 8.31 10.46 1.57
C LEU A 33 8.43 9.05 2.15
N GLU A 34 8.07 8.05 1.35
CA GLU A 34 8.35 6.63 1.61
C GLU A 34 9.34 6.10 0.60
N LYS A 35 10.40 5.44 1.09
CA LYS A 35 11.28 4.59 0.28
C LYS A 35 10.95 3.14 0.58
N ASN A 36 10.69 2.36 -0.47
CA ASN A 36 10.26 0.99 -0.35
C ASN A 36 11.26 0.06 -1.06
N PHE A 37 11.67 -1.00 -0.37
CA PHE A 37 12.59 -2.02 -0.85
C PHE A 37 11.88 -3.35 -0.81
N LEU A 38 11.60 -3.92 -1.98
CA LEU A 38 11.02 -5.26 -2.10
C LEU A 38 12.15 -6.29 -2.18
N PHE A 39 12.11 -7.24 -1.27
CA PHE A 39 13.10 -8.29 -1.16
C PHE A 39 12.59 -9.62 -1.71
N ASP A 40 13.52 -10.39 -2.27
CA ASP A 40 13.31 -11.80 -2.56
C ASP A 40 14.56 -12.60 -2.17
N HIS A 41 14.40 -13.90 -2.06
CA HIS A 41 15.47 -14.84 -1.77
C HIS A 41 15.46 -15.96 -2.80
N THR A 42 16.62 -16.26 -3.38
CA THR A 42 16.74 -17.26 -4.46
C THR A 42 16.18 -18.63 -4.09
N ALA A 43 16.34 -19.04 -2.83
CA ALA A 43 15.81 -20.31 -2.34
C ALA A 43 14.31 -20.27 -2.03
N ALA A 44 13.77 -19.12 -1.58
CA ALA A 44 12.38 -18.97 -1.21
C ALA A 44 11.50 -18.59 -2.40
N ASN A 45 12.01 -17.78 -3.33
CA ASN A 45 11.30 -17.29 -4.52
C ASN A 45 9.90 -16.77 -4.18
N LEU A 46 9.86 -15.73 -3.34
CA LEU A 46 8.62 -15.17 -2.79
C LEU A 46 7.65 -14.70 -3.87
N GLU A 47 8.19 -14.04 -4.90
CA GLU A 47 7.40 -13.53 -6.02
C GLU A 47 6.61 -14.64 -6.73
N LYS A 48 7.26 -15.78 -7.04
CA LYS A 48 6.56 -16.93 -7.67
C LYS A 48 5.49 -17.55 -6.76
N GLN A 49 5.62 -17.38 -5.45
CA GLN A 49 4.62 -17.81 -4.48
C GLN A 49 3.51 -16.76 -4.26
N GLY A 50 3.53 -15.63 -4.98
CA GLY A 50 2.61 -14.52 -4.77
C GLY A 50 2.82 -13.77 -3.45
N LYS A 51 3.95 -13.98 -2.80
CA LYS A 51 4.33 -13.37 -1.52
C LYS A 51 5.19 -12.14 -1.75
N LEU A 52 5.19 -11.24 -0.77
CA LEU A 52 6.00 -10.03 -0.80
C LEU A 52 6.64 -9.79 0.57
N LEU A 53 7.92 -9.44 0.56
CA LEU A 53 8.64 -8.94 1.73
C LEU A 53 9.12 -7.51 1.42
N ARG A 54 8.69 -6.54 2.22
CA ARG A 54 9.00 -5.13 2.03
C ARG A 54 9.62 -4.52 3.27
N VAL A 55 10.71 -3.80 3.08
CA VAL A 55 11.20 -2.81 4.05
C VAL A 55 10.77 -1.43 3.56
N ARG A 56 10.06 -0.69 4.40
CA ARG A 56 9.68 0.70 4.17
C ARG A 56 10.50 1.58 5.09
N GLN A 57 11.00 2.67 4.54
CA GLN A 57 11.69 3.73 5.27
C GLN A 57 10.94 5.05 5.07
N THR A 58 10.67 5.73 6.17
CA THR A 58 10.14 7.10 6.22
C THR A 58 11.15 8.01 6.90
N PRO A 59 10.96 9.34 6.91
CA PRO A 59 11.88 10.26 7.60
C PRO A 59 12.04 9.98 9.11
N SER A 60 11.03 9.40 9.76
CA SER A 60 11.00 9.22 11.22
C SER A 60 10.97 7.76 11.67
N SER A 61 10.76 6.79 10.77
CA SER A 61 10.55 5.39 11.17
C SER A 61 10.79 4.44 10.00
N GLY A 62 10.66 3.15 10.27
CA GLY A 62 10.62 2.12 9.26
C GLY A 62 9.61 1.03 9.61
N SER A 63 9.31 0.18 8.65
CA SER A 63 8.55 -1.05 8.88
C SER A 63 9.07 -2.20 8.02
N LEU A 64 8.92 -3.42 8.54
CA LEU A 64 9.07 -4.67 7.81
C LEU A 64 7.68 -5.26 7.62
N THR A 65 7.30 -5.49 6.38
CA THR A 65 5.98 -6.01 6.02
C THR A 65 6.13 -7.30 5.21
N TYR A 66 5.47 -8.35 5.67
CA TYR A 66 5.19 -9.54 4.85
C TYR A 66 3.77 -9.45 4.34
N LYS A 67 3.58 -9.74 3.05
CA LYS A 67 2.26 -9.90 2.45
C LYS A 67 2.14 -11.30 1.84
N GLY A 68 1.08 -12.02 2.19
CA GLY A 68 0.75 -13.34 1.66
C GLY A 68 0.22 -13.29 0.21
N PRO A 69 -0.09 -14.45 -0.40
CA PRO A 69 -0.71 -14.51 -1.71
C PRO A 69 -2.08 -13.82 -1.73
N ILE A 70 -2.42 -13.22 -2.87
CA ILE A 70 -3.75 -12.62 -3.06
C ILE A 70 -4.77 -13.73 -3.25
N SER A 71 -5.89 -13.66 -2.54
CA SER A 71 -7.02 -14.57 -2.73
C SER A 71 -7.63 -14.42 -4.12
N ALA A 72 -7.87 -15.56 -4.81
CA ALA A 72 -8.42 -15.57 -6.17
C ALA A 72 -9.94 -15.29 -6.23
N ASN A 73 -10.62 -15.28 -5.08
CA ASN A 73 -12.09 -15.32 -5.01
C ASN A 73 -12.76 -13.95 -4.92
N SER A 74 -12.01 -12.85 -5.02
CA SER A 74 -12.55 -11.49 -4.91
C SER A 74 -12.07 -10.58 -6.03
N LYS A 75 -12.88 -9.56 -6.34
CA LYS A 75 -12.49 -8.46 -7.24
C LYS A 75 -11.50 -7.51 -6.55
N LEU A 76 -11.55 -7.43 -5.22
CA LEU A 76 -10.61 -6.68 -4.40
C LEU A 76 -9.44 -7.59 -4.00
N LYS A 77 -8.37 -6.97 -3.54
CA LYS A 77 -7.21 -7.72 -3.02
C LYS A 77 -7.49 -8.11 -1.58
N HIS A 78 -7.58 -9.40 -1.35
CA HIS A 78 -7.62 -10.02 -0.03
C HIS A 78 -6.32 -10.76 0.19
N ARG A 79 -5.58 -10.41 1.21
CA ARG A 79 -4.31 -11.08 1.55
C ARG A 79 -3.97 -10.92 3.02
N GLU A 80 -3.21 -11.87 3.53
CA GLU A 80 -2.60 -11.73 4.84
C GLU A 80 -1.54 -10.64 4.81
N GLU A 81 -1.55 -9.76 5.81
CA GLU A 81 -0.48 -8.81 6.06
C GLU A 81 0.03 -8.95 7.49
N ILE A 82 1.34 -9.02 7.63
CA ILE A 82 2.05 -9.00 8.91
C ILE A 82 3.08 -7.87 8.84
N GLU A 83 2.93 -6.87 9.69
CA GLU A 83 3.84 -5.73 9.75
C GLU A 83 4.38 -5.52 11.15
N CYS A 84 5.65 -5.16 11.24
CA CYS A 84 6.26 -4.67 12.46
C CYS A 84 7.01 -3.36 12.20
N HIS A 85 6.96 -2.46 13.19
CA HIS A 85 7.75 -1.23 13.17
C HIS A 85 9.20 -1.53 13.49
N ILE A 86 10.10 -0.79 12.83
CA ILE A 86 11.55 -0.88 13.03
C ILE A 86 12.13 0.53 13.22
N GLY A 87 12.99 0.65 14.24
CA GLY A 87 13.65 1.92 14.56
C GLY A 87 14.77 2.28 13.57
N ASP A 88 15.43 1.27 12.99
CA ASP A 88 16.56 1.46 12.08
C ASP A 88 16.39 0.59 10.82
N ALA A 89 15.77 1.18 9.80
CA ALA A 89 15.57 0.53 8.51
C ALA A 89 16.89 0.21 7.80
N GLN A 90 17.92 1.05 7.93
CA GLN A 90 19.19 0.85 7.26
C GLN A 90 19.93 -0.40 7.80
N THR A 91 19.92 -0.56 9.11
CA THR A 91 20.50 -1.77 9.73
C THR A 91 19.72 -3.02 9.31
N LEU A 92 18.38 -2.97 9.25
CA LEU A 92 17.58 -4.11 8.79
C LEU A 92 17.88 -4.46 7.32
N LEU A 93 17.96 -3.46 6.42
CA LEU A 93 18.33 -3.66 5.02
C LEU A 93 19.69 -4.40 4.89
N ARG A 94 20.66 -4.04 5.74
CA ARG A 94 21.96 -4.68 5.77
C ARG A 94 21.85 -6.13 6.26
N ILE A 95 21.13 -6.38 7.36
CA ILE A 95 20.91 -7.73 7.90
C ILE A 95 20.27 -8.64 6.85
N LEU A 96 19.23 -8.20 6.17
CA LEU A 96 18.56 -8.99 5.15
C LEU A 96 19.50 -9.38 4.00
N ARG A 97 20.38 -8.46 3.57
CA ARG A 97 21.39 -8.75 2.54
C ARG A 97 22.41 -9.78 3.01
N GLU A 98 22.89 -9.65 4.24
CA GLU A 98 23.88 -10.59 4.82
C GLU A 98 23.34 -12.03 4.94
N ILE A 99 22.03 -12.19 5.15
CA ILE A 99 21.39 -13.52 5.23
C ILE A 99 20.84 -14.01 3.87
N GLY A 100 21.19 -13.34 2.77
CA GLY A 100 20.94 -13.83 1.41
C GLY A 100 19.70 -13.27 0.72
N PHE A 101 19.00 -12.30 1.30
CA PHE A 101 17.95 -11.59 0.59
C PHE A 101 18.52 -10.52 -0.34
N THR A 102 17.90 -10.37 -1.51
CA THR A 102 18.27 -9.37 -2.51
C THR A 102 17.12 -8.40 -2.75
N VAL A 103 17.44 -7.13 -2.96
CA VAL A 103 16.45 -6.13 -3.38
C VAL A 103 16.11 -6.38 -4.85
N ARG A 104 14.86 -6.71 -5.11
CA ARG A 104 14.33 -6.91 -6.47
C ARG A 104 13.83 -5.61 -7.07
N THR A 105 13.20 -4.79 -6.26
CA THR A 105 12.62 -3.52 -6.68
C THR A 105 12.80 -2.49 -5.58
N GLU A 106 13.18 -1.29 -5.97
CA GLU A 106 13.21 -0.11 -5.12
C GLU A 106 12.34 0.97 -5.77
N TYR A 107 11.48 1.62 -4.98
CA TYR A 107 10.68 2.74 -5.42
C TYR A 107 10.38 3.71 -4.29
N SER A 108 10.14 4.96 -4.66
CA SER A 108 9.76 6.01 -3.73
C SER A 108 8.40 6.59 -4.12
N LYS A 109 7.68 7.07 -3.12
CA LYS A 109 6.41 7.78 -3.30
C LYS A 109 6.22 8.78 -2.18
N TYR A 110 5.45 9.83 -2.45
CA TYR A 110 4.85 10.62 -1.37
C TYR A 110 3.50 10.02 -1.02
N ARG A 111 3.25 9.86 0.27
CA ARG A 111 1.99 9.32 0.78
C ARG A 111 1.33 10.27 1.76
N THR A 112 0.03 10.48 1.59
CA THR A 112 -0.86 11.11 2.58
C THR A 112 -1.90 10.09 3.00
N VAL A 113 -2.13 9.90 4.29
CA VAL A 113 -3.11 8.94 4.79
C VAL A 113 -4.31 9.67 5.37
N PHE A 114 -5.50 9.21 4.99
CA PHE A 114 -6.78 9.68 5.49
C PHE A 114 -7.49 8.56 6.21
N GLY A 115 -8.08 8.85 7.36
CA GLY A 115 -8.82 7.88 8.17
C GLY A 115 -10.23 8.34 8.49
N LYS A 116 -11.15 7.37 8.55
CA LYS A 116 -12.51 7.52 9.08
C LYS A 116 -13.06 6.15 9.44
N ASN A 117 -13.47 5.96 10.69
CA ASN A 117 -13.96 4.68 11.19
C ASN A 117 -12.96 3.54 10.90
N SER A 118 -13.42 2.48 10.22
CA SER A 118 -12.61 1.32 9.82
C SER A 118 -11.91 1.49 8.46
N PHE A 119 -12.00 2.67 7.83
CA PHE A 119 -11.34 2.94 6.56
C PHE A 119 -9.98 3.60 6.75
N ASN A 120 -9.03 3.13 5.97
CA ASN A 120 -7.71 3.72 5.82
C ASN A 120 -7.45 3.99 4.33
N ILE A 121 -7.26 5.26 3.96
CA ILE A 121 -7.12 5.65 2.55
C ILE A 121 -5.76 6.30 2.37
N SER A 122 -4.95 5.73 1.49
CA SER A 122 -3.65 6.26 1.13
C SER A 122 -3.69 6.94 -0.23
N LEU A 123 -3.36 8.22 -0.28
CA LEU A 123 -3.09 8.93 -1.53
C LEU A 123 -1.61 8.90 -1.81
N ASP A 124 -1.23 8.21 -2.88
CA ASP A 124 0.15 8.00 -3.31
C ASP A 124 0.46 8.81 -4.56
N GLU A 125 1.51 9.59 -4.48
CA GLU A 125 2.07 10.37 -5.59
C GLU A 125 3.41 9.73 -5.98
N THR A 126 3.49 9.20 -7.19
CA THR A 126 4.67 8.51 -7.74
C THR A 126 5.12 9.14 -9.04
N GLU A 127 6.30 8.77 -9.53
CA GLU A 127 6.76 9.19 -10.87
C GLU A 127 5.85 8.68 -12.00
N ALA A 128 5.20 7.52 -11.80
CA ALA A 128 4.29 6.91 -12.79
C ALA A 128 2.87 7.50 -12.75
N GLY A 129 2.54 8.31 -11.74
CA GLY A 129 1.22 8.91 -11.55
C GLY A 129 0.74 8.86 -10.11
N ASN A 130 -0.52 9.26 -9.91
CA ASN A 130 -1.13 9.29 -8.60
C ASN A 130 -2.12 8.13 -8.45
N TYR A 131 -2.19 7.60 -7.24
CA TYR A 131 -3.04 6.46 -6.91
C TYR A 131 -3.74 6.68 -5.57
N LEU A 132 -4.92 6.08 -5.45
CA LEU A 132 -5.63 5.99 -4.19
C LEU A 132 -5.75 4.52 -3.81
N GLU A 133 -5.21 4.15 -2.67
CA GLU A 133 -5.41 2.84 -2.06
C GLU A 133 -6.51 2.98 -1.00
N VAL A 134 -7.60 2.25 -1.15
CA VAL A 134 -8.74 2.26 -0.22
C VAL A 134 -8.76 0.91 0.48
N GLU A 135 -8.44 0.92 1.76
CA GLU A 135 -8.54 -0.21 2.67
C GLU A 135 -9.78 -0.04 3.54
N GLY A 136 -10.51 -1.13 3.76
CA GLY A 136 -11.75 -1.09 4.54
C GLY A 136 -12.19 -2.46 5.03
N PRO A 137 -13.32 -2.52 5.74
CA PRO A 137 -13.75 -3.71 6.47
C PRO A 137 -14.36 -4.81 5.59
N SER A 138 -14.86 -4.45 4.39
CA SER A 138 -15.47 -5.41 3.47
C SER A 138 -15.45 -4.92 2.02
N ASP A 139 -15.58 -5.84 1.07
CA ASP A 139 -15.70 -5.56 -0.36
C ASP A 139 -16.86 -4.60 -0.66
N GLU A 140 -18.01 -4.81 -0.03
CA GLU A 140 -19.21 -4.00 -0.22
C GLU A 140 -18.99 -2.56 0.23
N GLU A 141 -18.49 -2.36 1.44
CA GLU A 141 -18.26 -1.04 2.00
C GLU A 141 -17.17 -0.26 1.22
N ILE A 142 -16.10 -0.94 0.79
CA ILE A 142 -15.07 -0.34 -0.06
C ILE A 142 -15.66 0.06 -1.41
N THR A 143 -16.45 -0.81 -2.04
CA THR A 143 -17.09 -0.54 -3.34
C THR A 143 -18.05 0.65 -3.25
N ASP A 144 -18.83 0.74 -2.18
CA ASP A 144 -19.75 1.87 -1.96
C ASP A 144 -19.01 3.20 -1.75
N LEU A 145 -17.91 3.17 -1.00
CA LEU A 145 -17.07 4.34 -0.82
C LEU A 145 -16.42 4.79 -2.14
N VAL A 146 -15.90 3.86 -2.92
CA VAL A 146 -15.30 4.10 -4.24
C VAL A 146 -16.29 4.76 -5.19
N ARG A 147 -17.56 4.32 -5.20
CA ARG A 147 -18.64 4.96 -5.97
C ARG A 147 -18.94 6.39 -5.50
N LYS A 148 -18.98 6.63 -4.19
CA LYS A 148 -19.15 7.97 -3.61
C LYS A 148 -18.01 8.92 -3.98
N LEU A 149 -16.81 8.39 -4.15
CA LEU A 149 -15.66 9.15 -4.65
C LEU A 149 -15.72 9.42 -6.17
N GLY A 150 -16.66 8.78 -6.89
CA GLY A 150 -16.87 8.98 -8.32
C GLY A 150 -16.04 8.04 -9.20
N TYR A 151 -15.57 6.93 -8.64
CA TYR A 151 -14.85 5.87 -9.36
C TYR A 151 -15.72 4.64 -9.57
N SER A 152 -15.29 3.78 -10.48
CA SER A 152 -15.94 2.51 -10.80
C SER A 152 -14.91 1.39 -10.98
N GLU A 153 -15.37 0.17 -11.23
CA GLU A 153 -14.49 -0.99 -11.49
C GLU A 153 -13.50 -0.77 -12.66
N LYS A 154 -13.80 0.15 -13.58
CA LYS A 154 -12.91 0.51 -14.71
C LYS A 154 -11.64 1.22 -14.26
N ASP A 155 -11.68 1.84 -13.10
CA ASP A 155 -10.57 2.60 -12.52
C ASP A 155 -9.66 1.74 -11.65
N PHE A 156 -10.00 0.46 -11.47
CA PHE A 156 -9.28 -0.48 -10.61
C PHE A 156 -7.94 -0.90 -11.21
N VAL A 157 -6.89 -0.79 -10.41
CA VAL A 157 -5.54 -1.22 -10.75
C VAL A 157 -5.17 -2.44 -9.92
N ARG A 158 -4.90 -3.55 -10.60
CA ARG A 158 -4.49 -4.80 -9.93
C ARG A 158 -2.98 -4.91 -9.71
N GLN A 159 -2.20 -4.10 -10.43
CA GLN A 159 -0.74 -4.12 -10.35
C GLN A 159 -0.22 -3.42 -9.10
N THR A 160 0.89 -3.90 -8.58
CA THR A 160 1.71 -3.21 -7.57
C THR A 160 2.57 -2.14 -8.26
N TYR A 161 3.24 -1.26 -7.47
CA TYR A 161 4.17 -0.25 -8.00
C TYR A 161 5.47 -0.84 -8.55
N ALA A 162 5.62 -2.14 -8.51
CA ALA A 162 6.79 -2.89 -8.95
C ALA A 162 6.49 -3.67 -10.21
#